data_c0054174c5dc7917834d97e788a95513
#
_entry.id   c0054174c5dc7917834d97e788a95513
#
_cell.length_a   1.000
_cell.length_b   1.000
_cell.length_c   1.000
_cell.angle_alpha   90.00
_cell.angle_beta   90.00
_cell.angle_gamma   90.00
#
_symmetry.space_group_name_H-M   'P 1'
#
loop_
_entity.id
_entity.type
_entity.pdbx_description
1 polymer ?
#
loop_
_entity_poly.entity_id
_entity_poly.type
_entity_poly.pdbx_seq_one_letter_code
_entity_poly.pdbx_strand_id
1 'polypeptide(L)'
;GINGTVAGNSAQLTKYIDYMDNHPLFDGIVFKRSYAGKMPFGKMIVKHRDEIVTLGKKVDIGNTGKYLKPAELHDLFENDEDMVVVDMRNNYEYDVGRFEGAIQPDTTKFYELPSKVKNLKIDKDKKIVTYCTGGIRCEKATVLLKEIGYENVYQLEGGIVKYLEK
;
A
#
# COMPACT_ATOMS: atom_id res chain seq x y z
N GLY A 1 11.63 -9.18 6.93
CA GLY A 1 11.52 -7.91 6.17
C GLY A 1 11.49 -6.70 7.09
N ILE A 2 11.54 -5.53 6.51
CA ILE A 2 11.49 -4.25 7.21
C ILE A 2 10.49 -3.32 6.51
N ASN A 3 9.78 -2.51 7.29
CA ASN A 3 8.89 -1.46 6.78
C ASN A 3 8.94 -0.27 7.74
N GLY A 4 9.13 0.93 7.20
CA GLY A 4 9.19 2.14 8.03
C GLY A 4 9.61 3.37 7.24
N THR A 5 9.66 4.48 7.96
CA THR A 5 10.18 5.75 7.47
C THR A 5 11.25 6.24 8.44
N VAL A 6 12.37 6.68 7.90
CA VAL A 6 13.45 7.30 8.66
C VAL A 6 13.65 8.73 8.18
N ALA A 7 14.00 9.62 9.10
CA ALA A 7 14.33 11.00 8.79
C ALA A 7 15.63 11.40 9.45
N GLY A 8 16.37 12.26 8.76
CA GLY A 8 17.66 12.80 9.20
C GLY A 8 18.21 13.79 8.19
N ASN A 9 19.35 14.40 8.48
CA ASN A 9 20.04 15.17 7.47
C ASN A 9 20.65 14.26 6.39
N SER A 10 21.03 14.82 5.25
CA SER A 10 21.53 14.06 4.10
C SER A 10 22.69 13.12 4.46
N ALA A 11 23.66 13.58 5.26
CA ALA A 11 24.81 12.76 5.65
C ALA A 11 24.40 11.56 6.53
N GLN A 12 23.43 11.75 7.43
CA GLN A 12 22.91 10.65 8.28
C GLN A 12 22.13 9.64 7.44
N LEU A 13 21.30 10.11 6.51
CA LEU A 13 20.53 9.24 5.64
C LEU A 13 21.41 8.47 4.66
N THR A 14 22.46 9.10 4.11
CA THR A 14 23.44 8.40 3.27
C THR A 14 24.08 7.25 4.05
N LYS A 15 24.61 7.50 5.25
CA LYS A 15 25.19 6.44 6.09
C LYS A 15 24.22 5.30 6.40
N TYR A 16 22.95 5.64 6.64
CA TYR A 16 21.91 4.63 6.88
C TYR A 16 21.66 3.78 5.63
N ILE A 17 21.51 4.40 4.49
CA ILE A 17 21.29 3.73 3.19
C ILE A 17 22.48 2.82 2.88
N ASP A 18 23.72 3.35 2.96
CA ASP A 18 24.94 2.60 2.72
C ASP A 18 25.04 1.35 3.64
N TYR A 19 24.66 1.51 4.92
CA TYR A 19 24.61 0.38 5.86
C TYR A 19 23.60 -0.67 5.41
N MET A 20 22.41 -0.25 5.00
CA MET A 20 21.35 -1.18 4.58
C MET A 20 21.70 -1.89 3.28
N ASP A 21 22.23 -1.16 2.29
CA ASP A 21 22.61 -1.72 0.98
C ASP A 21 23.77 -2.73 1.10
N ASN A 22 24.66 -2.54 2.07
CA ASN A 22 25.75 -3.48 2.35
C ASN A 22 25.37 -4.63 3.30
N HIS A 23 24.13 -4.64 3.81
CA HIS A 23 23.70 -5.67 4.75
C HIS A 23 23.02 -6.84 4.02
N PRO A 24 23.47 -8.11 4.17
CA PRO A 24 22.99 -9.25 3.38
C PRO A 24 21.48 -9.50 3.43
N LEU A 25 20.81 -9.08 4.53
CA LEU A 25 19.37 -9.24 4.69
C LEU A 25 18.55 -8.15 4.02
N PHE A 26 19.15 -7.06 3.57
CA PHE A 26 18.48 -5.86 3.09
C PHE A 26 18.96 -5.44 1.69
N ASP A 27 19.78 -6.25 1.06
CA ASP A 27 20.18 -6.05 -0.34
C ASP A 27 18.96 -5.89 -1.24
N GLY A 28 18.99 -4.89 -2.11
CA GLY A 28 17.91 -4.59 -3.05
C GLY A 28 16.73 -3.79 -2.46
N ILE A 29 16.83 -3.25 -1.23
CA ILE A 29 15.81 -2.33 -0.70
C ILE A 29 15.75 -1.05 -1.53
N VAL A 30 14.55 -0.71 -2.00
CA VAL A 30 14.28 0.56 -2.68
C VAL A 30 13.86 1.63 -1.67
N PHE A 31 14.67 2.68 -1.51
CA PHE A 31 14.36 3.82 -0.67
C PHE A 31 13.57 4.88 -1.44
N LYS A 32 12.34 5.16 -1.01
CA LYS A 32 11.56 6.31 -1.49
C LYS A 32 12.02 7.55 -0.72
N ARG A 33 12.43 8.61 -1.42
CA ARG A 33 12.95 9.84 -0.82
C ARG A 33 11.92 10.96 -0.89
N SER A 34 11.78 11.71 0.20
CA SER A 34 10.98 12.93 0.26
C SER A 34 11.68 13.96 1.15
N TYR A 35 11.27 15.21 1.07
CA TYR A 35 11.84 16.31 1.83
C TYR A 35 10.79 16.85 2.81
N ALA A 36 11.24 17.19 4.02
CA ALA A 36 10.41 17.83 5.03
C ALA A 36 11.12 19.08 5.55
N GLY A 37 10.39 20.19 5.72
CA GLY A 37 10.95 21.45 6.20
C GLY A 37 11.39 21.43 7.67
N LYS A 38 10.95 20.40 8.44
CA LYS A 38 11.37 20.16 9.82
C LYS A 38 11.44 18.65 10.09
N MET A 39 12.18 18.27 11.14
CA MET A 39 12.26 16.87 11.57
C MET A 39 10.88 16.33 11.89
N PRO A 40 10.38 15.30 11.16
CA PRO A 40 9.01 14.80 11.37
C PRO A 40 8.86 13.88 12.58
N PHE A 41 9.99 13.36 13.12
CA PHE A 41 9.98 12.40 14.23
C PHE A 41 10.77 12.92 15.41
N GLY A 42 10.15 12.90 16.61
CA GLY A 42 10.80 13.32 17.87
C GLY A 42 11.76 12.30 18.45
N LYS A 43 11.69 11.03 18.02
CA LYS A 43 12.55 9.93 18.51
C LYS A 43 12.63 8.78 17.54
N MET A 44 13.72 8.01 17.63
CA MET A 44 13.88 6.72 16.93
C MET A 44 13.00 5.67 17.62
N ILE A 45 12.21 4.93 16.84
CA ILE A 45 11.43 3.80 17.33
C ILE A 45 11.67 2.62 16.39
N VAL A 46 12.17 1.52 16.95
CA VAL A 46 12.27 0.23 16.25
C VAL A 46 11.41 -0.78 17.01
N LYS A 47 10.51 -1.45 16.29
CA LYS A 47 9.62 -2.45 16.89
C LYS A 47 9.72 -3.77 16.13
N HIS A 48 10.00 -4.84 16.85
CA HIS A 48 9.83 -6.20 16.33
C HIS A 48 8.34 -6.53 16.27
N ARG A 49 7.90 -7.15 15.17
CA ARG A 49 6.54 -7.64 14.96
C ARG A 49 6.61 -9.00 14.26
N ASP A 50 5.74 -9.91 14.65
CA ASP A 50 5.58 -11.21 13.99
C ASP A 50 5.11 -11.05 12.55
N GLU A 51 4.38 -9.97 12.29
CA GLU A 51 3.85 -9.60 10.99
C GLU A 51 4.09 -8.11 10.71
N ILE A 52 4.90 -7.80 9.70
CA ILE A 52 5.31 -6.41 9.38
C ILE A 52 4.11 -5.53 9.02
N VAL A 53 3.18 -6.07 8.22
CA VAL A 53 1.90 -5.46 7.89
C VAL A 53 0.83 -6.39 8.43
N THR A 54 0.33 -6.08 9.62
CA THR A 54 -0.56 -6.96 10.37
C THR A 54 -1.92 -7.06 9.69
N LEU A 55 -2.14 -8.20 9.02
CA LEU A 55 -3.44 -8.58 8.45
C LEU A 55 -4.22 -9.49 9.40
N GLY A 56 -3.53 -10.21 10.28
CA GLY A 56 -4.14 -11.20 11.18
C GLY A 56 -4.56 -12.50 10.48
N LYS A 57 -4.17 -12.68 9.22
CA LYS A 57 -4.40 -13.87 8.42
C LYS A 57 -3.19 -14.15 7.55
N LYS A 58 -2.73 -15.40 7.51
CA LYS A 58 -1.71 -15.82 6.55
C LYS A 58 -2.29 -15.81 5.14
N VAL A 59 -1.55 -15.22 4.21
CA VAL A 59 -1.88 -15.17 2.79
C VAL A 59 -0.63 -15.47 1.97
N ASP A 60 -0.80 -16.06 0.81
CA ASP A 60 0.29 -16.31 -0.13
C ASP A 60 0.56 -15.07 -0.97
N ILE A 61 1.55 -14.26 -0.59
CA ILE A 61 1.94 -13.05 -1.32
C ILE A 61 2.50 -13.34 -2.72
N GLY A 62 2.81 -14.59 -3.06
CA GLY A 62 3.13 -14.98 -4.43
C GLY A 62 1.93 -14.90 -5.38
N ASN A 63 0.71 -14.87 -4.83
CA ASN A 63 -0.54 -14.74 -5.58
C ASN A 63 -1.18 -13.34 -5.47
N THR A 64 -0.38 -12.30 -5.29
CA THR A 64 -0.88 -10.93 -5.21
C THR A 64 -1.57 -10.46 -6.50
N GLY A 65 -2.31 -9.35 -6.43
CA GLY A 65 -2.93 -8.72 -7.59
C GLY A 65 -1.90 -8.17 -8.58
N LYS A 66 -2.29 -8.02 -9.84
CA LYS A 66 -1.41 -7.45 -10.87
C LYS A 66 -1.06 -6.00 -10.52
N TYR A 67 0.20 -5.64 -10.71
CA TYR A 67 0.62 -4.25 -10.53
C TYR A 67 0.09 -3.36 -11.66
N LEU A 68 -0.35 -2.18 -11.30
CA LEU A 68 -0.78 -1.13 -12.20
C LEU A 68 0.07 0.12 -11.90
N LYS A 69 0.76 0.64 -12.90
CA LYS A 69 1.55 1.86 -12.73
C LYS A 69 0.65 3.09 -12.57
N PRO A 70 1.10 4.15 -11.88
CA PRO A 70 0.32 5.38 -11.76
C PRO A 70 -0.15 5.97 -13.09
N ALA A 71 0.66 5.88 -14.16
CA ALA A 71 0.26 6.32 -15.49
C ALA A 71 -0.90 5.50 -16.05
N GLU A 72 -0.80 4.18 -15.93
CA GLU A 72 -1.85 3.27 -16.40
C GLU A 72 -3.17 3.49 -15.66
N LEU A 73 -3.12 3.75 -14.34
CA LEU A 73 -4.33 4.10 -13.60
C LEU A 73 -4.92 5.44 -14.05
N HIS A 74 -4.06 6.42 -14.35
CA HIS A 74 -4.50 7.71 -14.87
C HIS A 74 -5.21 7.54 -16.22
N ASP A 75 -4.63 6.77 -17.12
CA ASP A 75 -5.22 6.46 -18.43
C ASP A 75 -6.58 5.75 -18.28
N LEU A 76 -6.74 4.86 -17.28
CA LEU A 76 -8.03 4.22 -17.00
C LEU A 76 -9.09 5.22 -16.54
N PHE A 77 -8.71 6.23 -15.73
CA PHE A 77 -9.64 7.31 -15.34
C PHE A 77 -10.01 8.20 -16.53
N GLU A 78 -9.05 8.62 -17.35
CA GLU A 78 -9.29 9.49 -18.51
C GLU A 78 -10.17 8.80 -19.57
N ASN A 79 -10.10 7.48 -19.69
CA ASN A 79 -10.92 6.71 -20.62
C ASN A 79 -12.26 6.24 -20.05
N ASP A 80 -12.61 6.66 -18.82
CA ASP A 80 -13.84 6.26 -18.12
C ASP A 80 -14.03 4.71 -18.09
N GLU A 81 -12.92 4.00 -17.86
CA GLU A 81 -12.93 2.53 -17.81
C GLU A 81 -13.81 2.01 -16.67
N ASP A 82 -14.62 1.01 -16.97
CA ASP A 82 -15.51 0.38 -15.99
C ASP A 82 -14.71 -0.43 -14.95
N MET A 83 -14.34 0.25 -13.87
CA MET A 83 -13.57 -0.33 -12.76
C MET A 83 -14.09 0.15 -11.40
N VAL A 84 -13.76 -0.61 -10.37
CA VAL A 84 -13.99 -0.21 -8.98
C VAL A 84 -12.66 0.05 -8.30
N VAL A 85 -12.48 1.27 -7.80
CA VAL A 85 -11.29 1.65 -7.03
C VAL A 85 -11.55 1.41 -5.55
N VAL A 86 -10.70 0.63 -4.89
CA VAL A 86 -10.85 0.26 -3.47
C VAL A 86 -9.68 0.77 -2.65
N ASP A 87 -9.98 1.63 -1.69
CA ASP A 87 -9.01 2.12 -0.73
C ASP A 87 -8.80 1.12 0.41
N MET A 88 -7.63 0.53 0.49
CA MET A 88 -7.25 -0.44 1.53
C MET A 88 -6.60 0.22 2.76
N ARG A 89 -6.72 1.55 2.89
CA ARG A 89 -6.25 2.30 4.05
C ARG A 89 -7.29 2.28 5.17
N ASN A 90 -6.86 2.77 6.33
CA ASN A 90 -7.77 2.97 7.45
C ASN A 90 -8.68 4.20 7.22
N ASN A 91 -9.82 4.23 7.90
CA ASN A 91 -10.83 5.30 7.75
C ASN A 91 -10.24 6.70 7.85
N TYR A 92 -9.37 6.95 8.83
CA TYR A 92 -8.76 8.27 9.01
C TYR A 92 -7.89 8.71 7.82
N GLU A 93 -7.26 7.77 7.08
CA GLU A 93 -6.50 8.08 5.88
C GLU A 93 -7.42 8.38 4.69
N TYR A 94 -8.52 7.63 4.59
CA TYR A 94 -9.56 7.83 3.59
C TYR A 94 -10.24 9.21 3.71
N ASP A 95 -10.51 9.65 4.95
CA ASP A 95 -11.13 10.94 5.25
C ASP A 95 -10.23 12.14 4.93
N VAL A 96 -8.91 11.97 5.02
CA VAL A 96 -7.93 13.02 4.65
C VAL A 96 -7.92 13.29 3.15
N GLY A 97 -8.09 12.24 2.32
CA GLY A 97 -8.14 12.37 0.87
C GLY A 97 -8.11 11.00 0.20
N ARG A 98 -8.79 10.88 -0.93
CA ARG A 98 -8.97 9.63 -1.67
C ARG A 98 -9.19 9.90 -3.15
N PHE A 99 -9.09 8.86 -3.98
CA PHE A 99 -9.58 8.96 -5.36
C PHE A 99 -11.10 9.16 -5.37
N GLU A 100 -11.58 9.98 -6.29
CA GLU A 100 -13.02 10.18 -6.49
C GLU A 100 -13.70 8.84 -6.82
N GLY A 101 -14.85 8.60 -6.23
CA GLY A 101 -15.59 7.34 -6.39
C GLY A 101 -14.96 6.11 -5.71
N ALA A 102 -13.80 6.25 -5.07
CA ALA A 102 -13.21 5.13 -4.35
C ALA A 102 -14.11 4.67 -3.19
N ILE A 103 -14.26 3.36 -3.06
CA ILE A 103 -14.93 2.74 -1.92
C ILE A 103 -13.91 2.19 -0.92
N GLN A 104 -14.33 1.94 0.31
CA GLN A 104 -13.46 1.35 1.35
C GLN A 104 -14.17 0.24 2.13
N PRO A 105 -13.42 -0.72 2.70
CA PRO A 105 -13.99 -1.80 3.52
C PRO A 105 -14.39 -1.37 4.95
N ASP A 106 -14.37 -0.08 5.29
CA ASP A 106 -14.68 0.47 6.62
C ASP A 106 -13.81 -0.12 7.73
N THR A 107 -12.48 0.02 7.60
CA THR A 107 -11.51 -0.47 8.58
C THR A 107 -10.90 0.67 9.39
N THR A 108 -10.89 0.56 10.71
CA THR A 108 -10.11 1.45 11.59
C THR A 108 -8.66 0.99 11.70
N LYS A 109 -8.44 -0.31 11.55
CA LYS A 109 -7.12 -0.94 11.52
C LYS A 109 -7.07 -2.05 10.49
N PHE A 110 -5.94 -2.18 9.80
CA PHE A 110 -5.79 -3.10 8.67
C PHE A 110 -6.06 -4.58 9.02
N TYR A 111 -5.86 -5.01 10.26
CA TYR A 111 -6.16 -6.38 10.68
C TYR A 111 -7.67 -6.72 10.65
N GLU A 112 -8.55 -5.73 10.56
CA GLU A 112 -10.00 -5.93 10.44
C GLU A 112 -10.42 -6.32 9.01
N LEU A 113 -9.53 -6.07 8.04
CA LEU A 113 -9.82 -6.28 6.62
C LEU A 113 -10.39 -7.68 6.30
N PRO A 114 -9.87 -8.81 6.85
CA PRO A 114 -10.41 -10.13 6.52
C PRO A 114 -11.90 -10.32 6.85
N SER A 115 -12.40 -9.63 7.87
CA SER A 115 -13.83 -9.65 8.22
C SER A 115 -14.65 -8.67 7.40
N LYS A 116 -14.10 -7.50 7.09
CA LYS A 116 -14.79 -6.39 6.43
C LYS A 116 -14.86 -6.53 4.92
N VAL A 117 -13.80 -7.04 4.29
CA VAL A 117 -13.70 -7.17 2.82
C VAL A 117 -14.81 -8.03 2.22
N LYS A 118 -15.37 -8.95 2.99
CA LYS A 118 -16.50 -9.80 2.58
C LYS A 118 -17.80 -9.00 2.37
N ASN A 119 -17.89 -7.82 2.96
CA ASN A 119 -19.07 -6.95 2.87
C ASN A 119 -19.02 -6.00 1.67
N LEU A 120 -17.93 -6.00 0.91
CA LEU A 120 -17.84 -5.21 -0.32
C LEU A 120 -18.85 -5.75 -1.33
N LYS A 121 -19.77 -4.87 -1.74
CA LYS A 121 -20.80 -5.17 -2.74
C LYS A 121 -20.27 -4.83 -4.13
N ILE A 122 -19.36 -5.65 -4.63
CA ILE A 122 -18.76 -5.53 -5.96
C ILE A 122 -19.06 -6.81 -6.72
N ASP A 123 -19.45 -6.70 -7.97
CA ASP A 123 -19.64 -7.88 -8.84
C ASP A 123 -18.29 -8.56 -9.07
N LYS A 124 -18.29 -9.88 -9.14
CA LYS A 124 -17.06 -10.69 -9.13
C LYS A 124 -16.22 -10.56 -10.40
N ASP A 125 -16.84 -10.19 -11.50
CA ASP A 125 -16.25 -9.97 -12.82
C ASP A 125 -15.66 -8.57 -13.00
N LYS A 126 -16.01 -7.63 -12.12
CA LYS A 126 -15.50 -6.25 -12.19
C LYS A 126 -13.98 -6.17 -12.04
N LYS A 127 -13.39 -5.25 -12.80
CA LYS A 127 -11.99 -4.84 -12.61
C LYS A 127 -11.88 -4.08 -11.30
N ILE A 128 -11.10 -4.60 -10.35
CA ILE A 128 -10.84 -3.96 -9.06
C ILE A 128 -9.42 -3.42 -9.03
N VAL A 129 -9.28 -2.14 -8.79
CA VAL A 129 -7.97 -1.50 -8.56
C VAL A 129 -7.87 -1.13 -7.09
N THR A 130 -6.97 -1.78 -6.37
CA THR A 130 -6.72 -1.46 -4.96
C THR A 130 -5.57 -0.50 -4.81
N TYR A 131 -5.64 0.35 -3.79
CA TYR A 131 -4.52 1.18 -3.40
C TYR A 131 -4.41 1.32 -1.87
N CYS A 132 -3.24 1.68 -1.41
CA CYS A 132 -3.03 2.19 -0.06
C CYS A 132 -2.03 3.36 -0.11
N THR A 133 -1.44 3.74 1.00
CA THR A 133 -0.50 4.87 1.03
C THR A 133 0.74 4.62 0.17
N GLY A 134 1.43 3.49 0.37
CA GLY A 134 2.68 3.17 -0.31
C GLY A 134 2.71 1.82 -1.04
N GLY A 135 1.56 1.11 -1.15
CA GLY A 135 1.42 -0.16 -1.87
C GLY A 135 1.49 -1.40 -0.96
N ILE A 136 2.15 -1.35 0.19
CA ILE A 136 2.48 -2.54 1.00
C ILE A 136 1.26 -3.30 1.55
N ARG A 137 0.17 -2.63 1.90
CA ARG A 137 -1.06 -3.29 2.37
C ARG A 137 -1.77 -4.04 1.24
N CYS A 138 -1.68 -3.51 0.02
CA CYS A 138 -2.31 -4.11 -1.15
C CYS A 138 -1.73 -5.48 -1.50
N GLU A 139 -0.45 -5.74 -1.21
CA GLU A 139 0.18 -7.05 -1.39
C GLU A 139 -0.63 -8.17 -0.73
N LYS A 140 -1.16 -7.92 0.46
CA LYS A 140 -1.98 -8.87 1.22
C LYS A 140 -3.48 -8.74 0.92
N ALA A 141 -3.96 -7.52 0.75
CA ALA A 141 -5.38 -7.25 0.51
C ALA A 141 -5.86 -7.85 -0.81
N THR A 142 -5.05 -7.79 -1.86
CA THR A 142 -5.40 -8.36 -3.16
C THR A 142 -5.48 -9.88 -3.14
N VAL A 143 -4.63 -10.55 -2.35
CA VAL A 143 -4.76 -12.00 -2.14
C VAL A 143 -6.08 -12.34 -1.49
N LEU A 144 -6.49 -11.58 -0.45
CA LEU A 144 -7.82 -11.79 0.19
C LEU A 144 -8.97 -11.60 -0.81
N LEU A 145 -8.91 -10.60 -1.66
CA LEU A 145 -9.94 -10.38 -2.69
C LEU A 145 -10.00 -11.58 -3.65
N LYS A 146 -8.87 -12.10 -4.09
CA LYS A 146 -8.80 -13.28 -4.95
C LYS A 146 -9.33 -14.53 -4.24
N GLU A 147 -8.99 -14.74 -2.96
CA GLU A 147 -9.48 -15.86 -2.16
C GLU A 147 -11.02 -15.86 -1.98
N ILE A 148 -11.66 -14.69 -1.99
CA ILE A 148 -13.11 -14.56 -1.92
C ILE A 148 -13.79 -14.48 -3.28
N GLY A 149 -13.04 -14.77 -4.37
CA GLY A 149 -13.55 -15.02 -5.71
C GLY A 149 -13.59 -13.81 -6.64
N TYR A 150 -12.79 -12.75 -6.39
CA TYR A 150 -12.54 -11.72 -7.39
C TYR A 150 -11.39 -12.13 -8.30
N GLU A 151 -11.57 -12.09 -9.61
CA GLU A 151 -10.57 -12.54 -10.59
C GLU A 151 -9.71 -11.39 -11.13
N ASN A 152 -10.33 -10.24 -11.39
CA ASN A 152 -9.70 -9.10 -12.03
C ASN A 152 -9.17 -8.09 -10.99
N VAL A 153 -8.17 -8.51 -10.18
CA VAL A 153 -7.65 -7.71 -9.07
C VAL A 153 -6.29 -7.12 -9.40
N TYR A 154 -6.21 -5.80 -9.30
CA TYR A 154 -5.02 -5.00 -9.52
C TYR A 154 -4.64 -4.22 -8.25
N GLN A 155 -3.39 -3.79 -8.18
CA GLN A 155 -2.89 -2.92 -7.12
C GLN A 155 -2.04 -1.79 -7.69
N LEU A 156 -2.25 -0.59 -7.17
CA LEU A 156 -1.50 0.60 -7.58
C LEU A 156 -0.06 0.53 -7.06
N GLU A 157 0.89 0.45 -7.97
CA GLU A 157 2.32 0.42 -7.66
C GLU A 157 2.75 1.70 -6.92
N GLY A 158 3.28 1.52 -5.72
CA GLY A 158 3.71 2.63 -4.87
C GLY A 158 2.58 3.38 -4.18
N GLY A 159 1.32 2.98 -4.38
CA GLY A 159 0.14 3.54 -3.73
C GLY A 159 -0.19 4.97 -4.14
N ILE A 160 -1.10 5.61 -3.39
CA ILE A 160 -1.56 6.96 -3.70
C ILE A 160 -0.43 8.00 -3.66
N VAL A 161 0.57 7.82 -2.80
CA VAL A 161 1.71 8.75 -2.71
C VAL A 161 2.46 8.81 -4.03
N LYS A 162 2.79 7.65 -4.63
CA LYS A 162 3.49 7.61 -5.94
C LYS A 162 2.63 8.19 -7.07
N TYR A 163 1.32 8.06 -6.97
CA TYR A 163 0.41 8.67 -7.96
C TYR A 163 0.42 10.21 -7.87
N LEU A 164 0.48 10.76 -6.67
CA LEU A 164 0.51 12.21 -6.43
C LEU A 164 1.87 12.87 -6.72
N GLU A 165 2.94 12.10 -6.88
CA GLU A 165 4.26 12.59 -7.26
C GLU A 165 4.39 12.92 -8.77
N LYS A 166 3.35 12.63 -9.55
CA LYS A 166 3.23 12.98 -10.97
C LYS A 166 2.63 14.38 -11.14
#